data_52d56196f602e3c3a40f39e9f2d4e033
#
_entry.id   52d56196f602e3c3a40f39e9f2d4e033
#
_cell.length_a   1.000
_cell.length_b   1.000
_cell.length_c   1.000
_cell.angle_alpha   90.00
_cell.angle_beta   90.00
_cell.angle_gamma   90.00
#
_symmetry.space_group_name_H-M   'P 1'
#
loop_
_entity.id
_entity.type
_entity.pdbx_description
1 polymer ?
#
loop_
_entity_poly.entity_id
_entity_poly.type
_entity_poly.pdbx_seq_one_letter_code
_entity_poly.pdbx_strand_id
1 'polypeptide(L)'
;LKKTCATVLGLDEFDEDEFHDRVDFINVPEREMLEFYLKNGEVITKDCPNTGHKDCWTAEYRAKTSEKRRKRPNCKGSSVMTGKIKCVGCGCNFRRATQPSSTSESGKAYYWRCAERDGCETVGLREDVLKPFIAETLGIAEYDDGEFEKRIDHIDVLSATEMVFHFKD
;
A
#
# COMPACT_ATOMS: atom_id res chain seq x y z
N LEU A 1 -2.75 12.35 -22.77
CA LEU A 1 -2.08 12.19 -24.05
C LEU A 1 -3.06 11.91 -25.20
N LYS A 2 -3.92 10.84 -25.15
CA LYS A 2 -4.88 10.52 -26.24
C LYS A 2 -5.79 11.70 -26.59
N LYS A 3 -6.34 12.42 -25.63
CA LYS A 3 -7.15 13.63 -25.88
C LYS A 3 -6.36 14.74 -26.56
N THR A 4 -5.08 14.93 -26.20
CA THR A 4 -4.20 15.92 -26.82
C THR A 4 -3.93 15.57 -28.27
N CYS A 5 -3.67 14.28 -28.56
CA CYS A 5 -3.49 13.78 -29.93
C CYS A 5 -4.75 14.01 -30.79
N ALA A 6 -5.95 13.67 -30.29
CA ALA A 6 -7.20 13.91 -30.98
C ALA A 6 -7.39 15.41 -31.29
N THR A 7 -7.14 16.29 -30.32
CA THR A 7 -7.25 17.76 -30.52
C THR A 7 -6.27 18.27 -31.59
N VAL A 8 -5.03 17.76 -31.62
CA VAL A 8 -4.02 18.16 -32.60
C VAL A 8 -4.42 17.73 -34.02
N LEU A 9 -5.00 16.54 -34.14
CA LEU A 9 -5.46 15.99 -35.43
C LEU A 9 -6.84 16.53 -35.86
N GLY A 10 -7.52 17.31 -35.01
CA GLY A 10 -8.88 17.82 -35.26
C GLY A 10 -9.95 16.74 -35.21
N LEU A 11 -9.74 15.70 -34.41
CA LEU A 11 -10.66 14.59 -34.24
C LEU A 11 -11.48 14.77 -32.94
N ASP A 12 -12.72 14.32 -32.92
CA ASP A 12 -13.56 14.32 -31.72
C ASP A 12 -13.09 13.29 -30.70
N GLU A 13 -12.65 12.11 -31.16
CA GLU A 13 -12.06 11.06 -30.37
C GLU A 13 -10.71 10.60 -30.96
N PHE A 14 -9.85 10.02 -30.12
CA PHE A 14 -8.58 9.50 -30.56
C PHE A 14 -8.77 8.24 -31.41
N ASP A 15 -8.30 8.30 -32.66
CA ASP A 15 -8.22 7.18 -33.58
C ASP A 15 -6.75 6.81 -33.81
N GLU A 16 -6.44 5.52 -33.66
CA GLU A 16 -5.06 5.02 -33.73
C GLU A 16 -4.56 4.93 -35.18
N ASP A 17 -5.43 4.59 -36.11
CA ASP A 17 -5.09 4.46 -37.51
C ASP A 17 -4.85 5.86 -38.13
N GLU A 18 -5.72 6.81 -37.85
CA GLU A 18 -5.54 8.23 -38.26
C GLU A 18 -4.27 8.84 -37.61
N PHE A 19 -3.97 8.48 -36.39
CA PHE A 19 -2.75 8.94 -35.71
C PHE A 19 -1.50 8.39 -36.42
N HIS A 20 -1.46 7.10 -36.71
CA HIS A 20 -0.35 6.48 -37.41
C HIS A 20 -0.19 6.99 -38.84
N ASP A 21 -1.28 7.30 -39.53
CA ASP A 21 -1.24 7.80 -40.90
C ASP A 21 -0.74 9.24 -41.00
N ARG A 22 -1.01 10.07 -40.01
CA ARG A 22 -0.73 11.51 -40.04
C ARG A 22 0.46 11.96 -39.23
N VAL A 23 0.81 11.28 -38.14
CA VAL A 23 1.92 11.64 -37.25
C VAL A 23 3.13 10.77 -37.54
N ASP A 24 4.27 11.41 -37.72
CA ASP A 24 5.56 10.74 -37.88
C ASP A 24 6.17 10.40 -36.51
N PHE A 25 6.40 11.43 -35.69
CA PHE A 25 6.84 11.27 -34.32
C PHE A 25 6.41 12.44 -33.43
N ILE A 26 6.51 12.24 -32.11
CA ILE A 26 6.30 13.28 -31.12
C ILE A 26 7.61 13.51 -30.38
N ASN A 27 8.04 14.77 -30.32
CA ASN A 27 9.17 15.21 -29.53
C ASN A 27 8.70 15.88 -28.23
N VAL A 28 9.47 15.75 -27.16
CA VAL A 28 9.21 16.39 -25.87
C VAL A 28 10.41 17.26 -25.53
N PRO A 29 10.50 18.49 -26.09
CA PRO A 29 11.66 19.34 -25.91
C PRO A 29 11.81 19.81 -24.47
N GLU A 30 10.68 20.10 -23.80
CA GLU A 30 10.62 20.55 -22.42
C GLU A 30 9.48 19.89 -21.64
N ARG A 31 9.55 19.99 -20.34
CA ARG A 31 8.51 19.50 -19.45
C ARG A 31 7.21 20.27 -19.73
N GLU A 32 6.12 19.54 -20.01
CA GLU A 32 4.79 20.09 -20.31
C GLU A 32 4.61 20.63 -21.75
N MET A 33 5.56 20.41 -22.66
CA MET A 33 5.46 20.79 -24.06
C MET A 33 5.61 19.56 -24.97
N LEU A 34 4.75 19.44 -25.98
CA LEU A 34 4.78 18.39 -26.99
C LEU A 34 4.87 19.01 -28.39
N GLU A 35 5.77 18.52 -29.20
CA GLU A 35 5.87 18.85 -30.62
C GLU A 35 5.47 17.64 -31.45
N PHE A 36 4.43 17.79 -32.23
CA PHE A 36 3.94 16.77 -33.16
C PHE A 36 4.51 17.04 -34.54
N TYR A 37 5.31 16.13 -35.03
CA TYR A 37 5.86 16.14 -36.39
C TYR A 37 4.93 15.32 -37.27
N LEU A 38 4.22 15.99 -38.19
CA LEU A 38 3.30 15.35 -39.10
C LEU A 38 4.05 14.91 -40.39
N LYS A 39 3.57 13.82 -40.97
CA LYS A 39 4.15 13.28 -42.23
C LYS A 39 4.07 14.25 -43.42
N ASN A 40 3.19 15.26 -43.34
CA ASN A 40 3.11 16.33 -44.35
C ASN A 40 4.20 17.41 -44.16
N GLY A 41 5.07 17.28 -43.15
CA GLY A 41 6.15 18.24 -42.83
C GLY A 41 5.73 19.36 -41.88
N GLU A 42 4.48 19.39 -41.43
CA GLU A 42 3.99 20.38 -40.47
C GLU A 42 4.42 20.00 -39.04
N VAL A 43 4.75 21.00 -38.22
CA VAL A 43 5.09 20.81 -36.80
C VAL A 43 4.08 21.59 -35.96
N ILE A 44 3.38 20.88 -35.10
CA ILE A 44 2.36 21.46 -34.21
C ILE A 44 2.87 21.37 -32.77
N THR A 45 3.09 22.50 -32.13
CA THR A 45 3.44 22.58 -30.70
C THR A 45 2.19 22.68 -29.84
N LYS A 46 2.13 21.90 -28.79
CA LYS A 46 1.00 21.87 -27.85
C LYS A 46 1.48 21.81 -26.42
N ASP A 47 0.92 22.67 -25.59
CA ASP A 47 1.10 22.56 -24.14
C ASP A 47 0.35 21.33 -23.60
N CYS A 48 1.06 20.51 -22.88
CA CYS A 48 0.52 19.33 -22.21
C CYS A 48 0.81 19.45 -20.71
N PRO A 49 0.01 20.25 -19.99
CA PRO A 49 0.23 20.47 -18.56
C PRO A 49 0.25 19.11 -17.86
N ASN A 50 1.31 18.85 -17.13
CA ASN A 50 1.45 17.64 -16.36
C ASN A 50 0.51 17.68 -15.15
N THR A 51 -0.75 17.29 -15.36
CA THR A 51 -1.76 17.13 -14.31
C THR A 51 -1.49 15.90 -13.42
N GLY A 52 -0.32 15.27 -13.60
CA GLY A 52 0.12 14.16 -12.78
C GLY A 52 0.38 14.57 -11.33
N HIS A 53 -0.22 13.87 -10.41
CA HIS A 53 0.01 13.80 -8.97
C HIS A 53 0.05 15.11 -8.14
N LYS A 54 0.54 16.24 -8.64
CA LYS A 54 0.61 17.49 -7.85
C LYS A 54 -0.76 18.11 -7.62
N ASP A 55 -1.60 18.15 -8.65
CA ASP A 55 -2.95 18.73 -8.56
C ASP A 55 -3.93 17.81 -7.81
N CYS A 56 -3.64 16.50 -7.77
CA CYS A 56 -4.41 15.54 -6.99
C CYS A 56 -4.13 15.60 -5.48
N TRP A 57 -3.07 16.26 -5.02
CA TRP A 57 -2.70 16.34 -3.61
C TRP A 57 -3.14 17.63 -2.91
N THR A 58 -4.21 18.25 -3.39
CA THR A 58 -4.84 19.38 -2.69
C THR A 58 -5.30 18.99 -1.29
N ALA A 59 -5.42 19.95 -0.40
CA ALA A 59 -5.92 19.73 0.96
C ALA A 59 -7.30 19.05 0.95
N GLU A 60 -8.16 19.40 -0.01
CA GLU A 60 -9.50 18.81 -0.21
C GLU A 60 -9.43 17.36 -0.65
N TYR A 61 -8.52 17.01 -1.58
CA TYR A 61 -8.34 15.62 -2.02
C TYR A 61 -7.81 14.75 -0.89
N ARG A 62 -6.86 15.28 -0.08
CA ARG A 62 -6.36 14.60 1.13
C ARG A 62 -7.47 14.36 2.14
N ALA A 63 -8.32 15.35 2.39
CA ALA A 63 -9.46 15.23 3.29
C ALA A 63 -10.45 14.16 2.81
N LYS A 64 -10.87 14.22 1.54
CA LYS A 64 -11.75 13.20 0.92
C LYS A 64 -11.16 11.80 0.96
N THR A 65 -9.85 11.67 0.70
CA THR A 65 -9.17 10.36 0.72
C THR A 65 -9.05 9.82 2.14
N SER A 66 -8.76 10.69 3.13
CA SER A 66 -8.73 10.32 4.54
C SER A 66 -10.11 9.90 5.03
N GLU A 67 -11.18 10.60 4.65
CA GLU A 67 -12.55 10.25 4.98
C GLU A 67 -12.96 8.91 4.37
N LYS A 68 -12.60 8.67 3.10
CA LYS A 68 -12.83 7.36 2.45
C LYS A 68 -12.07 6.23 3.13
N ARG A 69 -10.84 6.48 3.62
CA ARG A 69 -10.06 5.50 4.37
C ARG A 69 -10.68 5.19 5.74
N ARG A 70 -11.20 6.20 6.44
CA ARG A 70 -11.90 6.02 7.73
C ARG A 70 -13.21 5.24 7.58
N LYS A 71 -13.91 5.42 6.45
CA LYS A 71 -15.19 4.73 6.13
C LYS A 71 -14.99 3.35 5.51
N ARG A 72 -13.75 2.94 5.17
CA ARG A 72 -13.52 1.56 4.72
C ARG A 72 -13.73 0.64 5.91
N PRO A 73 -14.69 -0.31 5.84
CA PRO A 73 -14.73 -1.38 6.82
C PRO A 73 -13.35 -2.03 6.83
N ASN A 74 -12.86 -2.38 8.02
CA ASN A 74 -11.59 -3.08 8.18
C ASN A 74 -11.45 -4.09 7.05
N CYS A 75 -10.40 -3.96 6.26
CA CYS A 75 -10.20 -4.82 5.09
C CYS A 75 -10.33 -6.25 5.54
N LYS A 76 -11.19 -7.04 4.90
CA LYS A 76 -11.24 -8.49 5.07
C LYS A 76 -9.81 -9.01 4.91
N GLY A 77 -9.18 -9.44 6.01
CA GLY A 77 -7.76 -9.82 6.06
C GLY A 77 -6.93 -9.06 7.09
N SER A 78 -7.49 -8.08 7.80
CA SER A 78 -6.86 -7.50 9.00
C SER A 78 -6.94 -8.54 10.11
N SER A 79 -5.77 -9.01 10.60
CA SER A 79 -5.71 -9.90 11.77
C SER A 79 -6.23 -9.18 13.01
N VAL A 80 -6.92 -9.90 13.90
CA VAL A 80 -7.38 -9.39 15.22
C VAL A 80 -6.23 -8.89 16.09
N MET A 81 -5.00 -9.33 15.80
CA MET A 81 -3.78 -8.87 16.46
C MET A 81 -3.33 -7.47 16.00
N THR A 82 -3.93 -6.92 14.93
CA THR A 82 -3.53 -5.60 14.40
C THR A 82 -3.79 -4.50 15.43
N GLY A 83 -2.73 -3.74 15.75
CA GLY A 83 -2.78 -2.68 16.76
C GLY A 83 -2.66 -3.15 18.20
N LYS A 84 -2.62 -4.48 18.44
CA LYS A 84 -2.50 -5.06 19.78
C LYS A 84 -1.10 -5.53 20.14
N ILE A 85 -0.17 -5.55 19.21
CA ILE A 85 1.23 -5.92 19.45
C ILE A 85 2.06 -4.65 19.45
N LYS A 86 2.71 -4.34 20.55
CA LYS A 86 3.49 -3.12 20.77
C LYS A 86 4.97 -3.44 21.02
N CYS A 87 5.82 -2.57 20.55
CA CYS A 87 7.25 -2.65 20.81
C CYS A 87 7.60 -1.84 22.06
N VAL A 88 8.18 -2.46 23.08
CA VAL A 88 8.61 -1.76 24.29
C VAL A 88 9.76 -0.80 24.00
N GLY A 89 10.66 -1.17 23.06
CA GLY A 89 11.86 -0.37 22.76
C GLY A 89 11.55 1.00 22.14
N CYS A 90 10.53 1.09 21.26
CA CYS A 90 10.20 2.36 20.58
C CYS A 90 8.74 2.81 20.76
N GLY A 91 7.89 2.04 21.44
CA GLY A 91 6.46 2.34 21.66
C GLY A 91 5.58 2.18 20.43
N CYS A 92 6.13 1.80 19.28
CA CYS A 92 5.37 1.63 18.04
C CYS A 92 4.64 0.30 17.98
N ASN A 93 3.51 0.26 17.26
CA ASN A 93 2.80 -0.99 17.00
C ASN A 93 3.55 -1.84 15.97
N PHE A 94 3.41 -3.16 16.10
CA PHE A 94 3.82 -4.09 15.06
C PHE A 94 2.82 -4.08 13.90
N ARG A 95 3.35 -4.28 12.69
CA ARG A 95 2.57 -4.41 11.46
C ARG A 95 2.74 -5.79 10.86
N ARG A 96 1.64 -6.36 10.41
CA ARG A 96 1.64 -7.64 9.68
C ARG A 96 2.25 -7.44 8.30
N ALA A 97 3.24 -8.24 7.95
CA ALA A 97 3.89 -8.29 6.64
C ALA A 97 3.81 -9.69 6.07
N THR A 98 3.75 -9.78 4.75
CA THR A 98 3.72 -11.06 4.04
C THR A 98 5.02 -11.23 3.27
N GLN A 99 5.59 -12.44 3.32
CA GLN A 99 6.76 -12.80 2.53
C GLN A 99 6.48 -14.09 1.75
N PRO A 100 7.08 -14.28 0.56
CA PRO A 100 7.06 -15.57 -0.13
C PRO A 100 7.69 -16.65 0.76
N SER A 101 7.10 -17.83 0.77
CA SER A 101 7.62 -18.98 1.52
C SER A 101 7.45 -20.26 0.70
N SER A 102 8.54 -20.99 0.51
CA SER A 102 8.52 -22.29 -0.15
C SER A 102 8.03 -23.42 0.76
N THR A 103 7.98 -23.20 2.07
CA THR A 103 7.58 -24.21 3.08
C THR A 103 6.12 -24.12 3.49
N SER A 104 5.40 -23.07 3.07
CA SER A 104 3.97 -22.91 3.36
C SER A 104 3.12 -23.38 2.19
N GLU A 105 2.07 -24.16 2.44
CA GLU A 105 1.10 -24.59 1.43
C GLU A 105 0.49 -23.41 0.63
N SER A 106 0.31 -22.27 1.28
CA SER A 106 -0.18 -21.04 0.64
C SER A 106 0.88 -20.27 -0.15
N GLY A 107 2.15 -20.71 -0.14
CA GLY A 107 3.28 -19.99 -0.72
C GLY A 107 3.63 -18.68 -0.01
N LYS A 108 3.05 -18.41 1.16
CA LYS A 108 3.18 -17.17 1.90
C LYS A 108 3.45 -17.43 3.37
N ALA A 109 4.39 -16.67 3.96
CA ALA A 109 4.58 -16.60 5.40
C ALA A 109 4.22 -15.21 5.91
N TYR A 110 3.66 -15.16 7.11
CA TYR A 110 3.26 -13.91 7.75
C TYR A 110 4.19 -13.59 8.90
N TYR A 111 4.57 -12.31 8.99
CA TYR A 111 5.48 -11.79 10.00
C TYR A 111 4.90 -10.54 10.61
N TRP A 112 5.15 -10.37 11.89
CA TRP A 112 4.88 -9.13 12.60
C TRP A 112 6.18 -8.38 12.79
N ARG A 113 6.25 -7.14 12.34
CA ARG A 113 7.44 -6.28 12.40
C ARG A 113 7.08 -4.95 13.02
N CYS A 114 7.99 -4.41 13.81
CA CYS A 114 7.85 -3.06 14.34
C CYS A 114 7.62 -2.05 13.21
N ALA A 115 6.73 -1.08 13.43
CA ALA A 115 6.43 -0.06 12.43
C ALA A 115 7.60 0.91 12.22
N GLU A 116 8.44 1.09 13.24
CA GLU A 116 9.69 1.84 13.16
C GLU A 116 10.75 0.96 12.50
N ARG A 117 11.18 1.35 11.28
CA ARG A 117 12.09 0.53 10.48
C ARG A 117 13.57 0.85 10.73
N ASP A 118 13.88 2.11 10.97
CA ASP A 118 15.25 2.63 10.89
C ASP A 118 15.90 2.84 12.27
N GLY A 119 15.15 2.75 13.35
CA GLY A 119 15.64 2.99 14.72
C GLY A 119 15.32 1.90 15.73
N CYS A 120 14.65 0.83 15.32
CA CYS A 120 14.25 -0.25 16.23
C CYS A 120 14.93 -1.57 15.87
N GLU A 121 15.74 -2.08 16.79
CA GLU A 121 16.44 -3.37 16.66
C GLU A 121 15.53 -4.59 16.93
N THR A 122 14.22 -4.37 17.19
CA THR A 122 13.30 -5.45 17.54
C THR A 122 13.11 -6.40 16.35
N VAL A 123 13.38 -7.67 16.57
CA VAL A 123 13.28 -8.73 15.56
C VAL A 123 11.83 -8.98 15.18
N GLY A 124 11.60 -9.28 13.91
CA GLY A 124 10.27 -9.66 13.43
C GLY A 124 9.81 -11.02 13.98
N LEU A 125 8.54 -11.10 14.38
CA LEU A 125 7.93 -12.31 14.93
C LEU A 125 7.20 -13.05 13.80
N ARG A 126 7.48 -14.34 13.65
CA ARG A 126 6.74 -15.20 12.72
C ARG A 126 5.36 -15.52 13.29
N GLU A 127 4.31 -15.40 12.46
CA GLU A 127 2.93 -15.63 12.92
C GLU A 127 2.66 -17.10 13.25
N ASP A 128 3.32 -18.02 12.56
CA ASP A 128 3.24 -19.46 12.82
C ASP A 128 3.89 -19.90 14.14
N VAL A 129 4.79 -19.08 14.70
CA VAL A 129 5.38 -19.27 16.03
C VAL A 129 4.58 -18.50 17.09
N LEU A 130 4.15 -17.30 16.76
CA LEU A 130 3.42 -16.42 17.68
C LEU A 130 2.05 -17.00 18.08
N LYS A 131 1.30 -17.55 17.12
CA LYS A 131 -0.04 -18.11 17.40
C LYS A 131 -0.03 -19.28 18.38
N PRO A 132 0.81 -20.31 18.23
CA PRO A 132 0.95 -21.37 19.24
C PRO A 132 1.35 -20.84 20.61
N PHE A 133 2.26 -19.87 20.68
CA PHE A 133 2.71 -19.28 21.94
C PHE A 133 1.55 -18.52 22.65
N ILE A 134 0.71 -17.82 21.89
CA ILE A 134 -0.50 -17.17 22.42
C ILE A 134 -1.48 -18.24 22.93
N ALA A 135 -1.69 -19.32 22.19
CA ALA A 135 -2.59 -20.42 22.58
C ALA A 135 -2.15 -21.06 23.90
N GLU A 136 -0.86 -21.32 24.05
CA GLU A 136 -0.27 -21.85 25.29
C GLU A 136 -0.51 -20.87 26.47
N THR A 137 -0.26 -19.57 26.26
CA THR A 137 -0.48 -18.54 27.29
C THR A 137 -1.93 -18.43 27.70
N LEU A 138 -2.87 -18.63 26.76
CA LEU A 138 -4.33 -18.63 27.02
C LEU A 138 -4.84 -19.95 27.62
N GLY A 139 -4.01 -21.02 27.61
CA GLY A 139 -4.40 -22.36 28.04
C GLY A 139 -5.40 -23.04 27.11
N ILE A 140 -5.34 -22.73 25.79
CA ILE A 140 -6.19 -23.34 24.75
C ILE A 140 -5.36 -24.25 23.84
N ALA A 141 -5.98 -25.28 23.29
CA ALA A 141 -5.28 -26.28 22.46
C ALA A 141 -4.75 -25.69 21.14
N GLU A 142 -5.51 -24.80 20.51
CA GLU A 142 -5.16 -24.12 19.28
C GLU A 142 -5.51 -22.64 19.36
N TYR A 143 -4.80 -21.82 18.61
CA TYR A 143 -5.07 -20.38 18.54
C TYR A 143 -6.44 -20.10 17.93
N ASP A 144 -7.23 -19.29 18.65
CA ASP A 144 -8.53 -18.80 18.22
C ASP A 144 -8.59 -17.26 18.25
N ASP A 145 -9.02 -16.65 17.14
CA ASP A 145 -9.12 -15.19 17.02
C ASP A 145 -10.14 -14.58 18.00
N GLY A 146 -11.23 -15.30 18.28
CA GLY A 146 -12.28 -14.84 19.21
C GLY A 146 -11.82 -14.87 20.66
N GLU A 147 -11.15 -15.93 21.10
CA GLU A 147 -10.58 -16.00 22.46
C GLU A 147 -9.46 -14.99 22.64
N PHE A 148 -8.63 -14.77 21.62
CA PHE A 148 -7.63 -13.71 21.64
C PHE A 148 -8.28 -12.33 21.81
N GLU A 149 -9.28 -12.01 20.98
CA GLU A 149 -9.94 -10.71 21.02
C GLU A 149 -10.66 -10.47 22.34
N LYS A 150 -11.27 -11.50 22.92
CA LYS A 150 -12.03 -11.46 24.15
C LYS A 150 -11.13 -11.25 25.37
N ARG A 151 -9.99 -11.95 25.44
CA ARG A 151 -9.17 -12.05 26.66
C ARG A 151 -7.94 -11.16 26.67
N ILE A 152 -7.35 -10.84 25.48
CA ILE A 152 -6.11 -10.07 25.41
C ILE A 152 -6.44 -8.62 25.01
N ASP A 153 -5.96 -7.69 25.83
CA ASP A 153 -5.96 -6.26 25.50
C ASP A 153 -4.83 -5.95 24.54
N HIS A 154 -3.59 -6.19 24.94
CA HIS A 154 -2.42 -6.02 24.08
C HIS A 154 -1.24 -6.91 24.55
N ILE A 155 -0.23 -6.98 23.70
CA ILE A 155 1.02 -7.71 23.94
C ILE A 155 2.17 -6.73 23.78
N ASP A 156 3.01 -6.63 24.79
CA ASP A 156 4.24 -5.87 24.76
C ASP A 156 5.40 -6.79 24.42
N VAL A 157 6.13 -6.47 23.35
CA VAL A 157 7.27 -7.24 22.87
C VAL A 157 8.55 -6.60 23.36
N LEU A 158 9.28 -7.30 24.21
CA LEU A 158 10.59 -6.89 24.71
C LEU A 158 11.71 -7.39 23.79
N SER A 159 11.60 -8.67 23.36
CA SER A 159 12.56 -9.30 22.46
C SER A 159 11.87 -10.34 21.58
N ALA A 160 12.62 -11.06 20.74
CA ALA A 160 12.09 -12.14 19.91
C ALA A 160 11.49 -13.31 20.72
N THR A 161 11.93 -13.47 21.97
CA THR A 161 11.57 -14.59 22.86
C THR A 161 10.87 -14.15 24.14
N GLU A 162 10.73 -12.85 24.37
CA GLU A 162 10.17 -12.30 25.60
C GLU A 162 9.05 -11.32 25.31
N MET A 163 7.85 -11.65 25.81
CA MET A 163 6.63 -10.88 25.62
C MET A 163 5.83 -10.82 26.92
N VAL A 164 5.18 -9.69 27.14
CA VAL A 164 4.26 -9.49 28.26
C VAL A 164 2.82 -9.38 27.72
N PHE A 165 1.94 -10.22 28.24
CA PHE A 165 0.54 -10.25 27.87
C PHE A 165 -0.29 -9.44 28.85
N HIS A 166 -1.02 -8.48 28.35
CA HIS A 166 -2.00 -7.71 29.10
C HIS A 166 -3.39 -8.24 28.80
N PHE A 167 -4.06 -8.75 29.84
CA PHE A 167 -5.39 -9.29 29.73
C PHE A 167 -6.43 -8.19 29.95
N LYS A 168 -7.59 -8.38 29.37
CA LYS A 168 -8.76 -7.53 29.65
C LYS A 168 -9.36 -7.91 30.99
N ASP A 169 -9.86 -6.91 31.74
CA ASP A 169 -10.62 -7.08 32.96
C ASP A 169 -12.01 -7.68 32.72
#